data_2d4322809f0c34cc786eeac69c37414a
#
_entry.id   2d4322809f0c34cc786eeac69c37414a
#
_cell.length_a   1.000
_cell.length_b   1.000
_cell.length_c   1.000
_cell.angle_alpha   90.00
_cell.angle_beta   90.00
_cell.angle_gamma   90.00
#
_symmetry.space_group_name_H-M   'P 1'
#
loop_
_entity.id
_entity.type
_entity.pdbx_description
1 polymer ?
#
loop_
_entity_poly.entity_id
_entity_poly.type
_entity_poly.pdbx_seq_one_letter_code
_entity_poly.pdbx_strand_id
1 'polypeptide(L)'
;MSINCLPAARLMLRPLPPFTIMARRPVIVVAGLACETSTFSASRTEAPAFHPRRGDEVIEKYPFIQPGSPLGEAVDWRGALIGHALPGGIVTRNAFETLSTEIISRLKDITTSVALDGMWLDIHGAMCVEGIDDAEYQLLKHCREVIGPDVLVSVSMDLHGNVSRELAHQTDLITCYRTAPHVDVSETKERACRNLLELINRRNNGEAFRPYKAWIPLPILLPGEQTSTRDEPAAHIYATVTLVEASEGVIDAAIWVGYAWADEPRNRAVVVVTGWDKEAISSGAEKLARIFWNAHKDFKFVAPTGTFTECLDIALRSSKRPFFISDSGDNPTAGGSGDVTWGLTQLLSRSEFTDESGPVVIYASVPGPGAVDKAVEAGVGAIITATVGAEVDHFHAGPLTMTRRVHAIKHGDHHAAIEIVLQVGSVYAIITKLRKPYHLEQDFTELNLTPRSSDIIIVKIGYLEPELYSMAKDWMLALTPGGVDQDLVRLGHKRILRPMWPFDRDFEEPNLSSRIIEMSNEKLTGF
;
A
#
# COMPACT_ATOMS: atom_id res chain seq x y z
N MET A 1 10.58 19.43 24.64
CA MET A 1 10.49 20.41 23.57
C MET A 1 9.18 20.13 22.85
N SER A 2 8.27 21.09 22.84
CA SER A 2 6.95 20.95 22.25
C SER A 2 7.10 20.89 20.73
N ILE A 3 6.85 19.74 20.16
CA ILE A 3 6.75 19.59 18.70
C ILE A 3 5.38 20.15 18.32
N ASN A 4 5.38 21.37 17.77
CA ASN A 4 4.22 21.93 17.09
C ASN A 4 3.90 21.02 15.91
N CYS A 5 2.82 20.25 16.01
CA CYS A 5 2.14 19.70 14.85
C CYS A 5 1.74 20.87 13.95
N LEU A 6 2.46 21.08 12.88
CA LEU A 6 1.97 21.92 11.78
C LEU A 6 0.66 21.27 11.30
N PRO A 7 -0.44 22.04 11.20
CA PRO A 7 -1.66 21.52 10.62
C PRO A 7 -1.33 21.06 9.21
N ALA A 8 -1.75 19.83 8.86
CA ALA A 8 -1.70 19.34 7.51
C ALA A 8 -2.22 20.45 6.59
N ALA A 9 -1.37 20.95 5.71
CA ALA A 9 -1.77 21.95 4.74
C ALA A 9 -2.95 21.34 3.98
N ARG A 10 -4.17 21.86 4.25
CA ARG A 10 -5.34 21.52 3.46
C ARG A 10 -4.97 21.81 2.03
N LEU A 11 -4.72 20.76 1.23
CA LEU A 11 -4.59 20.90 -0.21
C LEU A 11 -5.85 21.62 -0.68
N MET A 12 -5.70 22.87 -1.09
CA MET A 12 -6.80 23.62 -1.71
C MET A 12 -7.07 22.96 -3.06
N LEU A 13 -8.07 22.08 -3.10
CA LEU A 13 -8.59 21.57 -4.35
C LEU A 13 -8.99 22.79 -5.20
N ARG A 14 -8.51 22.86 -6.44
CA ARG A 14 -8.91 23.91 -7.37
C ARG A 14 -10.45 23.88 -7.48
N PRO A 15 -11.15 25.02 -7.35
CA PRO A 15 -12.59 25.04 -7.55
C PRO A 15 -12.91 24.57 -8.96
N LEU A 16 -13.96 23.76 -9.10
CA LEU A 16 -14.45 23.39 -10.43
C LEU A 16 -14.79 24.66 -11.21
N PRO A 17 -14.39 24.78 -12.48
CA PRO A 17 -14.81 25.90 -13.31
C PRO A 17 -16.36 25.91 -13.42
N PRO A 18 -16.97 27.08 -13.62
CA PRO A 18 -18.43 27.18 -13.76
C PRO A 18 -18.89 26.26 -14.90
N PHE A 19 -19.85 25.38 -14.58
CA PHE A 19 -20.38 24.40 -15.55
C PHE A 19 -21.03 25.13 -16.74
N THR A 20 -20.47 24.95 -17.93
CA THR A 20 -21.19 25.22 -19.17
C THR A 20 -22.29 24.18 -19.28
N ILE A 21 -23.53 24.59 -19.62
CA ILE A 21 -24.67 23.68 -19.76
C ILE A 21 -24.33 22.69 -20.88
N MET A 22 -23.92 21.49 -20.52
CA MET A 22 -23.64 20.40 -21.48
C MET A 22 -24.94 19.78 -21.95
N ALA A 23 -25.02 19.41 -23.23
CA ALA A 23 -26.19 18.75 -23.81
C ALA A 23 -26.48 17.39 -23.13
N ARG A 24 -25.48 16.74 -22.57
CA ARG A 24 -25.59 15.54 -21.72
C ARG A 24 -24.48 15.48 -20.68
N ARG A 25 -24.74 14.82 -19.58
CA ARG A 25 -23.67 14.50 -18.61
C ARG A 25 -22.69 13.51 -19.23
N PRO A 26 -21.37 13.69 -19.06
CA PRO A 26 -20.40 12.69 -19.49
C PRO A 26 -20.59 11.37 -18.74
N VAL A 27 -20.35 10.26 -19.43
CA VAL A 27 -20.44 8.92 -18.87
C VAL A 27 -19.05 8.41 -18.55
N ILE A 28 -18.78 8.12 -17.27
CA ILE A 28 -17.50 7.59 -16.81
C ILE A 28 -17.71 6.22 -16.16
N VAL A 29 -16.95 5.22 -16.61
CA VAL A 29 -16.96 3.90 -15.98
C VAL A 29 -15.84 3.78 -14.95
N VAL A 30 -16.12 3.10 -13.84
CA VAL A 30 -15.18 2.81 -12.76
C VAL A 30 -14.86 1.31 -12.75
N ALA A 31 -13.58 0.97 -12.77
CA ALA A 31 -13.09 -0.40 -12.61
C ALA A 31 -11.74 -0.42 -11.90
N GLY A 32 -11.25 -1.59 -11.51
CA GLY A 32 -9.90 -1.75 -11.01
C GLY A 32 -9.72 -2.93 -10.06
N LEU A 33 -8.47 -3.38 -9.97
CA LEU A 33 -8.03 -4.37 -8.99
C LEU A 33 -6.84 -3.76 -8.23
N ALA A 34 -6.96 -3.63 -6.93
CA ALA A 34 -5.93 -3.07 -6.06
C ALA A 34 -5.44 -4.13 -5.07
N CYS A 35 -4.16 -4.40 -5.11
CA CYS A 35 -3.47 -5.27 -4.18
C CYS A 35 -1.99 -4.92 -4.16
N GLU A 36 -1.39 -5.04 -3.00
CA GLU A 36 0.03 -4.92 -2.74
C GLU A 36 0.59 -6.32 -2.47
N THR A 37 1.54 -6.78 -3.27
CA THR A 37 1.95 -8.19 -3.23
C THR A 37 3.46 -8.36 -3.12
N SER A 38 3.92 -9.00 -2.04
CA SER A 38 5.31 -9.43 -1.92
C SER A 38 5.56 -10.70 -2.73
N THR A 39 6.55 -10.65 -3.62
CA THR A 39 7.04 -11.84 -4.35
C THR A 39 7.88 -12.78 -3.47
N PHE A 40 8.24 -12.34 -2.27
CA PHE A 40 9.00 -13.12 -1.29
C PHE A 40 8.10 -13.75 -0.22
N SER A 41 6.82 -13.39 -0.19
CA SER A 41 5.83 -14.04 0.68
C SER A 41 5.44 -15.41 0.14
N ALA A 42 5.36 -16.39 1.04
CA ALA A 42 4.90 -17.73 0.70
C ALA A 42 3.39 -17.81 0.43
N SER A 43 2.63 -16.80 0.86
CA SER A 43 1.18 -16.73 0.66
C SER A 43 0.79 -16.53 -0.81
N ARG A 44 -0.48 -16.82 -1.11
CA ARG A 44 -1.10 -16.55 -2.42
C ARG A 44 -2.40 -15.78 -2.21
N THR A 45 -2.65 -14.84 -3.12
CA THR A 45 -3.87 -14.03 -3.10
C THR A 45 -4.85 -14.57 -4.13
N GLU A 46 -5.98 -15.05 -3.65
CA GLU A 46 -7.06 -15.63 -4.47
C GLU A 46 -8.18 -14.62 -4.74
N ALA A 47 -9.04 -14.89 -5.74
CA ALA A 47 -10.11 -13.98 -6.16
C ALA A 47 -11.06 -13.53 -5.02
N PRO A 48 -11.48 -14.38 -4.06
CA PRO A 48 -12.33 -13.93 -2.95
C PRO A 48 -11.66 -12.88 -2.05
N ALA A 49 -10.32 -12.88 -1.95
CA ALA A 49 -9.58 -11.91 -1.12
C ALA A 49 -9.72 -10.45 -1.62
N PHE A 50 -10.11 -10.27 -2.88
CA PHE A 50 -10.36 -8.94 -3.45
C PHE A 50 -11.71 -8.35 -3.05
N HIS A 51 -12.60 -9.11 -2.40
CA HIS A 51 -13.94 -8.65 -2.01
C HIS A 51 -14.63 -7.87 -3.13
N PRO A 52 -14.81 -8.45 -4.33
CA PRO A 52 -15.19 -7.72 -5.54
C PRO A 52 -16.58 -7.11 -5.41
N ARG A 53 -16.68 -5.79 -5.69
CA ARG A 53 -17.92 -5.01 -5.77
C ARG A 53 -18.30 -4.78 -7.22
N ARG A 54 -19.58 -4.72 -7.51
CA ARG A 54 -20.12 -4.74 -8.88
C ARG A 54 -21.23 -3.71 -9.07
N GLY A 55 -21.33 -3.11 -10.26
CA GLY A 55 -22.42 -2.19 -10.57
C GLY A 55 -22.50 -1.04 -9.56
N ASP A 56 -23.68 -0.86 -8.97
CA ASP A 56 -23.93 0.24 -8.04
C ASP A 56 -23.08 0.16 -6.76
N GLU A 57 -22.72 -1.02 -6.29
CA GLU A 57 -21.81 -1.20 -5.15
C GLU A 57 -20.43 -0.55 -5.37
N VAL A 58 -20.00 -0.42 -6.63
CA VAL A 58 -18.78 0.30 -7.00
C VAL A 58 -18.93 1.78 -6.69
N ILE A 59 -20.06 2.37 -7.04
CA ILE A 59 -20.33 3.80 -6.83
C ILE A 59 -20.51 4.11 -5.34
N GLU A 60 -21.21 3.23 -4.62
CA GLU A 60 -21.42 3.34 -3.16
C GLU A 60 -20.13 3.38 -2.36
N LYS A 61 -19.04 2.81 -2.88
CA LYS A 61 -17.74 2.82 -2.20
C LYS A 61 -17.12 4.22 -2.10
N TYR A 62 -17.42 5.13 -3.03
CA TYR A 62 -16.72 6.41 -3.13
C TYR A 62 -17.67 7.60 -2.89
N PRO A 63 -17.69 8.17 -1.67
CA PRO A 63 -18.62 9.24 -1.32
C PRO A 63 -18.58 10.45 -2.27
N PHE A 64 -17.41 10.75 -2.85
CA PHE A 64 -17.22 11.91 -3.73
C PHE A 64 -17.84 11.76 -5.13
N ILE A 65 -18.30 10.56 -5.53
CA ILE A 65 -19.03 10.33 -6.79
C ILE A 65 -20.48 9.90 -6.58
N GLN A 66 -20.95 9.82 -5.34
CA GLN A 66 -22.35 9.48 -5.03
C GLN A 66 -23.30 10.65 -5.36
N PRO A 67 -24.60 10.35 -5.61
CA PRO A 67 -25.62 11.41 -5.76
C PRO A 67 -25.58 12.44 -4.62
N GLY A 68 -25.67 13.71 -4.98
CA GLY A 68 -25.56 14.84 -4.04
C GLY A 68 -24.14 15.39 -3.87
N SER A 69 -23.10 14.69 -4.32
CA SER A 69 -21.75 15.21 -4.42
C SER A 69 -21.54 16.00 -5.73
N PRO A 70 -20.62 16.98 -5.79
CA PRO A 70 -20.36 17.74 -7.01
C PRO A 70 -20.01 16.86 -8.23
N LEU A 71 -19.19 15.82 -8.05
CA LEU A 71 -18.84 14.88 -9.12
C LEU A 71 -19.98 13.91 -9.44
N GLY A 72 -20.77 13.52 -8.43
CA GLY A 72 -21.95 12.68 -8.62
C GLY A 72 -23.03 13.35 -9.47
N GLU A 73 -23.20 14.66 -9.31
CA GLU A 73 -24.17 15.44 -10.12
C GLU A 73 -23.65 15.78 -11.53
N ALA A 74 -22.33 15.95 -11.67
CA ALA A 74 -21.71 16.35 -12.93
C ALA A 74 -21.54 15.21 -13.94
N VAL A 75 -21.54 13.95 -13.51
CA VAL A 75 -21.17 12.76 -14.30
C VAL A 75 -22.22 11.67 -14.13
N ASP A 76 -22.48 10.91 -15.20
CA ASP A 76 -23.19 9.64 -15.16
C ASP A 76 -22.16 8.53 -14.88
N TRP A 77 -22.04 8.15 -13.62
CA TRP A 77 -21.08 7.13 -13.17
C TRP A 77 -21.62 5.72 -13.39
N ARG A 78 -20.79 4.84 -13.96
CA ARG A 78 -21.09 3.42 -14.18
C ARG A 78 -20.05 2.56 -13.49
N GLY A 79 -20.49 1.66 -12.62
CA GLY A 79 -19.61 0.68 -12.00
C GLY A 79 -19.46 -0.57 -12.86
N ALA A 80 -18.24 -0.97 -13.22
CA ALA A 80 -18.01 -2.30 -13.78
C ALA A 80 -17.71 -3.28 -12.63
N LEU A 81 -16.47 -3.37 -12.18
CA LEU A 81 -16.05 -4.14 -11.03
C LEU A 81 -14.80 -3.48 -10.42
N ILE A 82 -14.77 -3.37 -9.10
CA ILE A 82 -13.57 -3.08 -8.33
C ILE A 82 -13.29 -4.20 -7.35
N GLY A 83 -12.01 -4.49 -7.12
CA GLY A 83 -11.56 -5.44 -6.10
C GLY A 83 -10.40 -4.86 -5.30
N HIS A 84 -10.45 -5.00 -3.97
CA HIS A 84 -9.36 -4.56 -3.09
C HIS A 84 -9.01 -5.70 -2.14
N ALA A 85 -7.81 -6.24 -2.27
CA ALA A 85 -7.29 -7.24 -1.35
C ALA A 85 -6.35 -6.59 -0.33
N LEU A 86 -6.32 -7.12 0.89
CA LEU A 86 -5.26 -6.80 1.84
C LEU A 86 -3.91 -7.17 1.24
N PRO A 87 -2.84 -6.43 1.57
CA PRO A 87 -1.48 -6.78 1.15
C PRO A 87 -1.17 -8.25 1.44
N GLY A 88 -0.55 -8.95 0.50
CA GLY A 88 -0.33 -10.39 0.60
C GLY A 88 0.81 -10.88 -0.29
N GLY A 89 0.84 -12.20 -0.55
CA GLY A 89 1.71 -12.77 -1.57
C GLY A 89 1.13 -12.61 -2.98
N ILE A 90 1.85 -13.12 -3.96
CA ILE A 90 1.53 -13.03 -5.38
C ILE A 90 0.07 -13.47 -5.65
N VAL A 91 -0.63 -12.70 -6.47
CA VAL A 91 -1.97 -13.06 -6.95
C VAL A 91 -1.86 -14.29 -7.86
N THR A 92 -2.71 -15.29 -7.65
CA THR A 92 -2.73 -16.44 -8.56
C THR A 92 -3.18 -16.02 -9.96
N ARG A 93 -2.64 -16.67 -10.98
CA ARG A 93 -3.06 -16.41 -12.37
C ARG A 93 -4.57 -16.58 -12.53
N ASN A 94 -5.14 -17.63 -11.94
CA ASN A 94 -6.58 -17.88 -11.99
C ASN A 94 -7.41 -16.76 -11.38
N ALA A 95 -6.97 -16.20 -10.24
CA ALA A 95 -7.66 -15.07 -9.60
C ALA A 95 -7.67 -13.84 -10.49
N PHE A 96 -6.50 -13.50 -11.07
CA PHE A 96 -6.38 -12.38 -11.99
C PHE A 96 -7.22 -12.56 -13.25
N GLU A 97 -7.15 -13.73 -13.90
CA GLU A 97 -7.91 -14.03 -15.12
C GLU A 97 -9.42 -14.04 -14.86
N THR A 98 -9.87 -14.57 -13.73
CA THR A 98 -11.28 -14.58 -13.33
C THR A 98 -11.81 -13.15 -13.18
N LEU A 99 -11.13 -12.32 -12.37
CA LEU A 99 -11.60 -10.96 -12.10
C LEU A 99 -11.45 -10.03 -13.29
N SER A 100 -10.34 -10.13 -14.05
CA SER A 100 -10.14 -9.31 -15.26
C SER A 100 -11.15 -9.68 -16.34
N THR A 101 -11.44 -10.97 -16.54
CA THR A 101 -12.48 -11.41 -17.49
C THR A 101 -13.85 -10.87 -17.10
N GLU A 102 -14.19 -10.85 -15.82
CA GLU A 102 -15.45 -10.26 -15.36
C GLU A 102 -15.48 -8.74 -15.61
N ILE A 103 -14.39 -8.01 -15.33
CA ILE A 103 -14.28 -6.57 -15.66
C ILE A 103 -14.54 -6.36 -17.15
N ILE A 104 -13.89 -7.12 -18.02
CA ILE A 104 -14.01 -7.01 -19.47
C ILE A 104 -15.43 -7.31 -19.95
N SER A 105 -16.08 -8.35 -19.39
CA SER A 105 -17.49 -8.66 -19.71
C SER A 105 -18.42 -7.50 -19.35
N ARG A 106 -18.28 -6.94 -18.15
CA ARG A 106 -19.08 -5.82 -17.69
C ARG A 106 -18.85 -4.54 -18.50
N LEU A 107 -17.61 -4.28 -18.90
CA LEU A 107 -17.30 -3.17 -19.81
C LEU A 107 -18.00 -3.34 -21.17
N LYS A 108 -18.02 -4.55 -21.74
CA LYS A 108 -18.75 -4.83 -22.98
C LYS A 108 -20.24 -4.56 -22.83
N ASP A 109 -20.85 -5.01 -21.74
CA ASP A 109 -22.28 -4.78 -21.47
C ASP A 109 -22.59 -3.28 -21.35
N ILE A 110 -21.75 -2.53 -20.63
CA ILE A 110 -21.91 -1.08 -20.47
C ILE A 110 -21.75 -0.38 -21.83
N THR A 111 -20.70 -0.69 -22.61
CA THR A 111 -20.44 -0.04 -23.90
C THR A 111 -21.50 -0.36 -24.96
N THR A 112 -22.24 -1.47 -24.82
CA THR A 112 -23.39 -1.81 -25.67
C THR A 112 -24.58 -0.89 -25.37
N SER A 113 -24.74 -0.43 -24.14
CA SER A 113 -25.87 0.37 -23.68
C SER A 113 -25.66 1.87 -23.78
N VAL A 114 -24.39 2.34 -23.63
CA VAL A 114 -24.06 3.76 -23.59
C VAL A 114 -22.65 4.02 -24.11
N ALA A 115 -22.46 5.16 -24.81
CA ALA A 115 -21.13 5.60 -25.22
C ALA A 115 -20.37 6.18 -24.01
N LEU A 116 -19.16 5.69 -23.76
CA LEU A 116 -18.29 6.16 -22.68
C LEU A 116 -17.50 7.40 -23.10
N ASP A 117 -17.40 8.36 -22.20
CA ASP A 117 -16.51 9.52 -22.33
C ASP A 117 -15.19 9.31 -21.58
N GLY A 118 -15.21 8.54 -20.49
CA GLY A 118 -14.03 8.27 -19.68
C GLY A 118 -14.10 6.95 -18.92
N MET A 119 -12.92 6.55 -18.43
CA MET A 119 -12.75 5.45 -17.49
C MET A 119 -11.84 5.89 -16.35
N TRP A 120 -12.26 5.65 -15.12
CA TRP A 120 -11.39 5.73 -13.95
C TRP A 120 -11.02 4.33 -13.51
N LEU A 121 -9.71 4.05 -13.52
CA LEU A 121 -9.13 2.79 -13.08
C LEU A 121 -8.50 2.97 -11.69
N ASP A 122 -9.12 2.39 -10.67
CA ASP A 122 -8.62 2.42 -9.29
C ASP A 122 -7.76 1.19 -9.03
N ILE A 123 -6.44 1.36 -9.02
CA ILE A 123 -5.45 0.28 -8.83
C ILE A 123 -4.47 0.66 -7.72
N HIS A 124 -3.61 -0.29 -7.32
CA HIS A 124 -2.53 -0.02 -6.38
C HIS A 124 -1.21 0.33 -7.10
N GLY A 125 -0.83 -0.46 -8.08
CA GLY A 125 0.46 -0.37 -8.76
C GLY A 125 1.51 -1.38 -8.30
N ALA A 126 1.19 -2.19 -7.29
CA ALA A 126 2.11 -3.18 -6.72
C ALA A 126 1.56 -4.62 -6.80
N MET A 127 0.63 -4.88 -7.72
CA MET A 127 0.07 -6.21 -7.93
C MET A 127 0.98 -7.05 -8.81
N CYS A 128 1.60 -8.07 -8.23
CA CYS A 128 2.33 -9.12 -8.94
C CYS A 128 1.42 -10.33 -9.15
N VAL A 129 1.41 -10.88 -10.35
CA VAL A 129 0.58 -12.04 -10.72
C VAL A 129 1.47 -13.18 -11.23
N GLU A 130 1.14 -14.40 -10.88
CA GLU A 130 1.88 -15.59 -11.31
C GLU A 130 2.06 -15.64 -12.83
N GLY A 131 3.32 -15.53 -13.29
CA GLY A 131 3.68 -15.61 -14.69
C GLY A 131 3.16 -14.46 -15.58
N ILE A 132 2.75 -13.34 -14.98
CA ILE A 132 2.35 -12.12 -15.70
C ILE A 132 3.15 -10.95 -15.14
N ASP A 133 3.95 -10.31 -15.99
CA ASP A 133 4.62 -9.07 -15.65
C ASP A 133 3.72 -7.87 -15.90
N ASP A 134 3.82 -6.85 -15.03
CA ASP A 134 3.05 -5.61 -15.16
C ASP A 134 1.53 -5.85 -15.29
N ALA A 135 0.96 -6.53 -14.29
CA ALA A 135 -0.42 -6.97 -14.32
C ALA A 135 -1.43 -5.82 -14.47
N GLU A 136 -1.13 -4.63 -13.90
CA GLU A 136 -1.98 -3.45 -14.04
C GLU A 136 -2.00 -2.92 -15.49
N TYR A 137 -0.85 -2.92 -16.18
CA TYR A 137 -0.82 -2.61 -17.60
C TYR A 137 -1.60 -3.64 -18.43
N GLN A 138 -1.44 -4.95 -18.14
CA GLN A 138 -2.19 -5.99 -18.84
C GLN A 138 -3.70 -5.83 -18.65
N LEU A 139 -4.15 -5.52 -17.44
CA LEU A 139 -5.56 -5.21 -17.17
C LEU A 139 -6.03 -4.01 -18.00
N LEU A 140 -5.29 -2.90 -17.98
CA LEU A 140 -5.63 -1.70 -18.73
C LEU A 140 -5.66 -1.96 -20.25
N LYS A 141 -4.70 -2.72 -20.77
CA LYS A 141 -4.64 -3.11 -22.18
C LYS A 141 -5.92 -3.85 -22.61
N HIS A 142 -6.36 -4.83 -21.84
CA HIS A 142 -7.61 -5.54 -22.12
C HIS A 142 -8.84 -4.61 -22.00
N CYS A 143 -8.86 -3.67 -21.05
CA CYS A 143 -9.90 -2.66 -20.98
C CYS A 143 -9.92 -1.79 -22.25
N ARG A 144 -8.74 -1.33 -22.73
CA ARG A 144 -8.61 -0.54 -23.97
C ARG A 144 -9.15 -1.26 -25.22
N GLU A 145 -8.98 -2.58 -25.30
CA GLU A 145 -9.52 -3.38 -26.40
C GLU A 145 -11.05 -3.30 -26.48
N VAL A 146 -11.74 -3.03 -25.37
CA VAL A 146 -13.20 -2.90 -25.29
C VAL A 146 -13.65 -1.46 -25.44
N ILE A 147 -13.05 -0.53 -24.67
CA ILE A 147 -13.49 0.86 -24.63
C ILE A 147 -12.98 1.69 -25.82
N GLY A 148 -11.95 1.19 -26.51
CA GLY A 148 -11.32 1.88 -27.64
C GLY A 148 -10.33 2.98 -27.25
N PRO A 149 -9.67 3.61 -28.24
CA PRO A 149 -8.64 4.61 -28.00
C PRO A 149 -9.20 5.99 -27.63
N ASP A 150 -10.45 6.30 -27.93
CA ASP A 150 -11.03 7.63 -27.77
C ASP A 150 -11.56 7.90 -26.36
N VAL A 151 -11.81 6.86 -25.57
CA VAL A 151 -12.21 6.98 -24.16
C VAL A 151 -11.01 7.45 -23.34
N LEU A 152 -11.18 8.54 -22.60
CA LEU A 152 -10.12 9.08 -21.73
C LEU A 152 -9.97 8.22 -20.47
N VAL A 153 -8.72 7.89 -20.11
CA VAL A 153 -8.43 7.04 -18.94
C VAL A 153 -7.62 7.79 -17.90
N SER A 154 -8.15 7.85 -16.69
CA SER A 154 -7.47 8.31 -15.50
C SER A 154 -7.21 7.13 -14.55
N VAL A 155 -6.02 7.10 -13.95
CA VAL A 155 -5.61 6.06 -13.00
C VAL A 155 -5.26 6.70 -11.67
N SER A 156 -5.73 6.12 -10.57
CA SER A 156 -5.30 6.44 -9.21
C SER A 156 -4.51 5.30 -8.59
N MET A 157 -3.39 5.62 -7.94
CA MET A 157 -2.44 4.63 -7.41
C MET A 157 -1.93 5.04 -6.03
N ASP A 158 -1.39 4.06 -5.32
CA ASP A 158 -0.52 4.26 -4.17
C ASP A 158 0.86 4.76 -4.61
N LEU A 159 1.53 5.54 -3.76
CA LEU A 159 2.92 5.99 -4.02
C LEU A 159 3.94 4.83 -3.93
N HIS A 160 3.58 3.72 -3.27
CA HIS A 160 4.36 2.46 -3.27
C HIS A 160 4.06 1.60 -4.51
N GLY A 161 3.45 2.17 -5.55
CA GLY A 161 3.21 1.50 -6.82
C GLY A 161 4.41 1.54 -7.76
N ASN A 162 4.35 0.74 -8.81
CA ASN A 162 5.32 0.66 -9.89
C ASN A 162 4.69 1.17 -11.19
N VAL A 163 5.31 2.15 -11.82
CA VAL A 163 4.80 2.76 -13.06
C VAL A 163 5.70 2.42 -14.23
N SER A 164 5.27 1.44 -15.04
CA SER A 164 5.94 1.15 -16.30
C SER A 164 5.71 2.26 -17.32
N ARG A 165 6.57 2.31 -18.32
CA ARG A 165 6.39 3.22 -19.47
C ARG A 165 5.10 2.88 -20.22
N GLU A 166 4.78 1.60 -20.32
CA GLU A 166 3.61 1.04 -20.99
C GLU A 166 2.31 1.48 -20.29
N LEU A 167 2.25 1.39 -18.96
CA LEU A 167 1.12 1.89 -18.17
C LEU A 167 0.95 3.40 -18.34
N ALA A 168 2.05 4.15 -18.23
CA ALA A 168 2.03 5.60 -18.44
C ALA A 168 1.62 5.99 -19.87
N HIS A 169 1.96 5.20 -20.87
CA HIS A 169 1.56 5.44 -22.27
C HIS A 169 0.07 5.19 -22.51
N GLN A 170 -0.52 4.16 -21.91
CA GLN A 170 -1.92 3.78 -22.11
C GLN A 170 -2.92 4.60 -21.29
N THR A 171 -2.45 5.46 -20.40
CA THR A 171 -3.26 6.36 -19.58
C THR A 171 -3.23 7.78 -20.14
N ASP A 172 -4.31 8.55 -19.96
CA ASP A 172 -4.31 9.99 -20.21
C ASP A 172 -3.83 10.75 -18.95
N LEU A 173 -4.27 10.29 -17.77
CA LEU A 173 -3.91 10.83 -16.46
C LEU A 173 -3.45 9.70 -15.54
N ILE A 174 -2.44 9.98 -14.72
CA ILE A 174 -1.95 9.07 -13.68
C ILE A 174 -1.62 9.87 -12.43
N THR A 175 -2.23 9.46 -11.32
CA THR A 175 -2.23 10.21 -10.06
C THR A 175 -1.87 9.27 -8.93
N CYS A 176 -1.05 9.70 -7.95
CA CYS A 176 -0.77 8.88 -6.77
C CYS A 176 -0.93 9.65 -5.46
N TYR A 177 -0.95 8.92 -4.36
CA TYR A 177 -0.90 9.47 -3.00
C TYR A 177 0.36 10.30 -2.81
N ARG A 178 0.30 11.27 -1.90
CA ARG A 178 1.41 12.17 -1.56
C ARG A 178 1.87 12.02 -0.12
N THR A 179 1.23 11.12 0.62
CA THR A 179 1.52 10.91 2.03
C THR A 179 1.76 9.44 2.34
N ALA A 180 2.77 9.20 3.16
CA ALA A 180 3.03 7.93 3.82
C ALA A 180 3.35 8.23 5.30
N PRO A 181 2.48 7.82 6.24
CA PRO A 181 1.24 7.05 6.12
C PRO A 181 0.15 7.74 5.28
N HIS A 182 -0.69 6.93 4.64
CA HIS A 182 -1.69 7.35 3.64
C HIS A 182 -2.90 8.05 4.27
N VAL A 183 -2.85 9.38 4.42
CA VAL A 183 -3.98 10.18 4.93
C VAL A 183 -4.75 10.90 3.81
N ASP A 184 -4.26 10.85 2.56
CA ASP A 184 -4.78 11.56 1.38
C ASP A 184 -5.40 10.62 0.33
N VAL A 185 -5.77 9.40 0.70
CA VAL A 185 -6.32 8.39 -0.22
C VAL A 185 -7.57 8.90 -0.94
N SER A 186 -8.53 9.44 -0.19
CA SER A 186 -9.80 9.93 -0.74
C SER A 186 -9.59 11.15 -1.63
N GLU A 187 -8.78 12.10 -1.19
CA GLU A 187 -8.44 13.31 -1.92
C GLU A 187 -7.72 13.01 -3.24
N THR A 188 -6.83 12.02 -3.24
CA THR A 188 -6.11 11.60 -4.45
C THR A 188 -7.05 10.96 -5.47
N LYS A 189 -7.95 10.07 -5.04
CA LYS A 189 -8.94 9.45 -5.92
C LYS A 189 -9.93 10.48 -6.47
N GLU A 190 -10.37 11.42 -5.65
CA GLU A 190 -11.21 12.53 -6.08
C GLU A 190 -10.46 13.44 -7.09
N ARG A 191 -9.16 13.74 -6.86
CA ARG A 191 -8.32 14.50 -7.80
C ARG A 191 -8.21 13.81 -9.15
N ALA A 192 -8.00 12.49 -9.19
CA ALA A 192 -7.98 11.71 -10.43
C ALA A 192 -9.29 11.83 -11.22
N CYS A 193 -10.44 11.79 -10.52
CA CYS A 193 -11.77 11.95 -11.12
C CYS A 193 -12.04 13.39 -11.60
N ARG A 194 -11.63 14.40 -10.84
CA ARG A 194 -11.75 15.82 -11.23
C ARG A 194 -10.95 16.15 -12.48
N ASN A 195 -9.69 15.70 -12.52
CA ASN A 195 -8.82 15.88 -13.67
C ASN A 195 -9.39 15.19 -14.91
N LEU A 196 -9.98 14.00 -14.76
CA LEU A 196 -10.64 13.29 -15.87
C LEU A 196 -11.85 14.06 -16.40
N LEU A 197 -12.69 14.58 -15.51
CA LEU A 197 -13.85 15.39 -15.91
C LEU A 197 -13.41 16.67 -16.63
N GLU A 198 -12.35 17.32 -16.17
CA GLU A 198 -11.79 18.50 -16.83
C GLU A 198 -11.31 18.17 -18.27
N LEU A 199 -10.58 17.05 -18.44
CA LEU A 199 -10.18 16.60 -19.78
C LEU A 199 -11.37 16.38 -20.71
N ILE A 200 -12.42 15.70 -20.21
CA ILE A 200 -13.63 15.45 -20.99
C ILE A 200 -14.30 16.76 -21.39
N ASN A 201 -14.36 17.74 -20.48
CA ASN A 201 -14.94 19.05 -20.75
C ASN A 201 -14.16 19.82 -21.83
N ARG A 202 -12.82 19.81 -21.74
CA ARG A 202 -11.94 20.43 -22.77
C ARG A 202 -12.15 19.80 -24.14
N ARG A 203 -12.22 18.45 -24.21
CA ARG A 203 -12.53 17.74 -25.46
C ARG A 203 -13.88 18.17 -26.03
N ASN A 204 -14.91 18.22 -25.18
CA ASN A 204 -16.26 18.57 -25.61
C ASN A 204 -16.39 20.04 -26.06
N ASN A 205 -15.51 20.91 -25.59
CA ASN A 205 -15.38 22.31 -26.01
C ASN A 205 -14.50 22.49 -27.26
N GLY A 206 -13.99 21.39 -27.84
CA GLY A 206 -13.10 21.45 -29.02
C GLY A 206 -11.68 21.89 -28.74
N GLU A 207 -11.23 21.85 -27.49
CA GLU A 207 -9.87 22.16 -27.09
C GLU A 207 -8.96 20.91 -27.18
N ALA A 208 -7.63 21.12 -27.04
CA ALA A 208 -6.70 20.00 -26.84
C ALA A 208 -7.04 19.26 -25.54
N PHE A 209 -7.25 17.96 -25.62
CA PHE A 209 -7.74 17.15 -24.51
C PHE A 209 -6.82 16.02 -24.07
N ARG A 210 -5.74 15.73 -24.81
CA ARG A 210 -4.75 14.73 -24.41
C ARG A 210 -3.50 15.44 -23.93
N PRO A 211 -3.20 15.33 -22.63
CA PRO A 211 -1.99 15.92 -22.08
C PRO A 211 -0.76 15.06 -22.46
N TYR A 212 0.41 15.67 -22.35
CA TYR A 212 1.69 14.99 -22.37
C TYR A 212 2.06 14.51 -20.96
N LYS A 213 2.95 13.50 -20.90
CA LYS A 213 3.56 13.06 -19.64
C LYS A 213 5.08 13.07 -19.79
N ALA A 214 5.76 13.67 -18.84
CA ALA A 214 7.20 13.52 -18.66
C ALA A 214 7.44 12.39 -17.67
N TRP A 215 8.06 11.28 -18.09
CA TRP A 215 8.31 10.09 -17.31
C TRP A 215 9.82 9.89 -17.10
N ILE A 216 10.25 9.72 -15.84
CA ILE A 216 11.65 9.51 -15.48
C ILE A 216 11.76 8.35 -14.49
N PRO A 217 12.36 7.22 -14.89
CA PRO A 217 12.67 6.13 -13.96
C PRO A 217 13.94 6.44 -13.19
N LEU A 218 13.93 6.14 -11.90
CA LEU A 218 15.06 6.31 -11.00
C LEU A 218 15.53 4.94 -10.50
N PRO A 219 16.83 4.63 -10.52
CA PRO A 219 17.35 3.36 -10.02
C PRO A 219 17.44 3.38 -8.49
N ILE A 220 16.31 3.57 -7.83
CA ILE A 220 16.17 3.63 -6.38
C ILE A 220 14.99 2.73 -6.00
N LEU A 221 15.21 1.87 -5.00
CA LEU A 221 14.19 1.03 -4.41
C LEU A 221 14.38 1.04 -2.89
N LEU A 222 13.44 1.64 -2.18
CA LEU A 222 13.48 1.80 -0.73
C LEU A 222 12.17 1.30 -0.13
N PRO A 223 12.19 0.68 1.07
CA PRO A 223 10.96 0.32 1.77
C PRO A 223 10.21 1.57 2.24
N GLY A 224 8.90 1.46 2.42
CA GLY A 224 8.04 2.54 2.88
C GLY A 224 8.49 3.13 4.22
N GLU A 225 9.08 2.32 5.08
CA GLU A 225 9.63 2.69 6.38
C GLU A 225 10.84 3.62 6.30
N GLN A 226 11.43 3.78 5.12
CA GLN A 226 12.48 4.78 4.86
C GLN A 226 11.96 6.00 4.11
N THR A 227 10.77 5.93 3.51
CA THR A 227 10.22 6.98 2.63
C THR A 227 9.01 7.68 3.24
N SER A 228 8.84 7.63 4.56
CA SER A 228 7.77 8.36 5.27
C SER A 228 7.81 9.84 4.95
N THR A 229 6.67 10.38 4.49
CA THR A 229 6.53 11.79 4.16
C THR A 229 6.40 12.71 5.39
N ARG A 230 6.46 12.14 6.60
CA ARG A 230 6.56 12.88 7.86
C ARG A 230 7.99 13.30 8.18
N ASP A 231 8.97 12.62 7.59
CA ASP A 231 10.38 12.73 7.90
C ASP A 231 11.18 13.25 6.70
N GLU A 232 12.28 13.95 6.98
CA GLU A 232 13.24 14.33 5.95
C GLU A 232 14.05 13.11 5.47
N PRO A 233 14.37 13.03 4.16
CA PRO A 233 14.19 14.04 3.12
C PRO A 233 12.83 13.97 2.41
N ALA A 234 12.00 12.95 2.66
CA ALA A 234 10.74 12.75 1.94
C ALA A 234 9.77 13.92 2.15
N ALA A 235 9.69 14.49 3.36
CA ALA A 235 8.82 15.63 3.66
C ALA A 235 9.07 16.81 2.70
N HIS A 236 10.34 17.20 2.51
CA HIS A 236 10.72 18.26 1.59
C HIS A 236 10.46 17.89 0.12
N ILE A 237 10.76 16.66 -0.27
CA ILE A 237 10.58 16.16 -1.64
C ILE A 237 9.10 16.23 -2.03
N TYR A 238 8.21 15.70 -1.18
CA TYR A 238 6.77 15.68 -1.46
C TYR A 238 6.11 17.06 -1.35
N ALA A 239 6.62 17.97 -0.51
CA ALA A 239 6.23 19.38 -0.55
C ALA A 239 6.58 20.03 -1.89
N THR A 240 7.70 19.63 -2.52
CA THR A 240 8.11 20.14 -3.84
C THR A 240 7.20 19.64 -4.96
N VAL A 241 6.58 18.45 -4.84
CA VAL A 241 5.59 17.92 -5.81
C VAL A 241 4.43 18.91 -5.96
N THR A 242 3.91 19.43 -4.86
CA THR A 242 2.81 20.42 -4.86
C THR A 242 3.22 21.73 -5.57
N LEU A 243 4.46 22.15 -5.42
CA LEU A 243 4.97 23.35 -6.10
C LEU A 243 5.09 23.13 -7.62
N VAL A 244 5.51 21.95 -8.06
CA VAL A 244 5.57 21.59 -9.48
C VAL A 244 4.17 21.51 -10.08
N GLU A 245 3.21 20.90 -9.39
CA GLU A 245 1.82 20.84 -9.85
C GLU A 245 1.19 22.23 -9.99
N ALA A 246 1.57 23.20 -9.14
CA ALA A 246 1.07 24.57 -9.21
C ALA A 246 1.61 25.38 -10.40
N SER A 247 2.59 24.85 -11.15
CA SER A 247 3.17 25.53 -12.33
C SER A 247 2.15 25.61 -13.46
N GLU A 248 2.20 26.68 -14.24
CA GLU A 248 1.37 26.85 -15.43
C GLU A 248 1.65 25.72 -16.44
N GLY A 249 0.61 25.18 -17.04
CA GLY A 249 0.73 24.07 -18.01
C GLY A 249 0.84 22.69 -17.40
N VAL A 250 0.93 22.56 -16.07
CA VAL A 250 0.96 21.28 -15.34
C VAL A 250 -0.45 20.95 -14.80
N ILE A 251 -0.86 19.68 -14.96
CA ILE A 251 -2.13 19.14 -14.45
C ILE A 251 -1.91 18.38 -13.15
N ASP A 252 -0.94 17.47 -13.13
CA ASP A 252 -0.61 16.64 -11.98
C ASP A 252 0.90 16.34 -11.96
N ALA A 253 1.47 16.20 -10.78
CA ALA A 253 2.84 15.78 -10.57
C ALA A 253 2.89 14.72 -9.48
N ALA A 254 3.70 13.68 -9.70
CA ALA A 254 3.73 12.53 -8.80
C ALA A 254 5.13 11.88 -8.75
N ILE A 255 5.46 11.34 -7.59
CA ILE A 255 6.62 10.47 -7.35
C ILE A 255 6.11 9.16 -6.79
N TRP A 256 6.42 8.07 -7.46
CA TRP A 256 6.30 6.71 -6.94
C TRP A 256 7.65 6.27 -6.39
N VAL A 257 7.66 5.71 -5.19
CA VAL A 257 8.88 5.15 -4.59
C VAL A 257 9.13 3.70 -5.00
N GLY A 258 8.15 3.08 -5.66
CA GLY A 258 8.16 1.65 -5.97
C GLY A 258 7.73 0.80 -4.79
N TYR A 259 7.57 -0.51 -5.02
CA TYR A 259 7.22 -1.47 -3.98
C TYR A 259 8.39 -2.42 -3.70
N ALA A 260 9.08 -2.16 -2.61
CA ALA A 260 10.39 -2.77 -2.32
C ALA A 260 10.41 -4.30 -2.32
N TRP A 261 9.29 -4.95 -2.07
CA TRP A 261 9.17 -6.41 -1.96
C TRP A 261 8.62 -7.09 -3.22
N ALA A 262 8.56 -6.37 -4.35
CA ALA A 262 8.24 -6.94 -5.65
C ALA A 262 9.51 -7.16 -6.48
N ASP A 263 9.84 -8.41 -6.82
CA ASP A 263 10.95 -8.74 -7.72
C ASP A 263 10.47 -8.78 -9.18
N GLU A 264 10.19 -7.60 -9.72
CA GLU A 264 9.75 -7.39 -11.11
C GLU A 264 10.65 -6.40 -11.86
N PRO A 265 10.79 -6.50 -13.21
CA PRO A 265 11.64 -5.60 -14.00
C PRO A 265 11.22 -4.12 -13.90
N ARG A 266 9.91 -3.83 -13.75
CA ARG A 266 9.38 -2.45 -13.62
C ARG A 266 9.62 -1.81 -12.27
N ASN A 267 10.03 -2.58 -11.26
CA ASN A 267 10.10 -2.12 -9.88
C ASN A 267 11.25 -1.15 -9.66
N ARG A 268 10.91 0.11 -9.41
CA ARG A 268 11.81 1.23 -9.12
C ARG A 268 11.03 2.49 -8.79
N ALA A 269 11.70 3.50 -8.28
CA ALA A 269 11.11 4.82 -8.18
C ALA A 269 10.90 5.45 -9.57
N VAL A 270 9.81 6.20 -9.70
CA VAL A 270 9.42 6.87 -10.96
C VAL A 270 8.86 8.26 -10.65
N VAL A 271 9.23 9.25 -11.47
CA VAL A 271 8.59 10.55 -11.50
C VAL A 271 7.73 10.65 -12.75
N VAL A 272 6.49 11.12 -12.60
CA VAL A 272 5.63 11.50 -13.73
C VAL A 272 5.07 12.89 -13.48
N VAL A 273 5.21 13.77 -14.48
CA VAL A 273 4.52 15.06 -14.51
C VAL A 273 3.65 15.12 -15.76
N THR A 274 2.37 15.36 -15.56
CA THR A 274 1.34 15.39 -16.62
C THR A 274 0.90 16.83 -16.86
N GLY A 275 0.77 17.24 -18.11
CA GLY A 275 0.34 18.60 -18.43
C GLY A 275 0.24 18.92 -19.91
N TRP A 276 -0.01 20.18 -20.22
CA TRP A 276 -0.21 20.69 -21.58
C TRP A 276 1.06 21.26 -22.21
N ASP A 277 1.98 21.75 -21.38
CA ASP A 277 3.23 22.36 -21.82
C ASP A 277 4.38 21.39 -21.62
N LYS A 278 4.99 20.94 -22.73
CA LYS A 278 6.10 19.96 -22.73
C LYS A 278 7.32 20.45 -21.97
N GLU A 279 7.62 21.75 -22.02
CA GLU A 279 8.78 22.32 -21.36
C GLU A 279 8.55 22.41 -19.84
N ALA A 280 7.35 22.86 -19.42
CA ALA A 280 6.97 22.91 -18.02
C ALA A 280 6.98 21.54 -17.35
N ILE A 281 6.36 20.50 -17.99
CA ILE A 281 6.35 19.14 -17.44
C ILE A 281 7.74 18.52 -17.42
N SER A 282 8.57 18.75 -18.46
CA SER A 282 9.95 18.25 -18.50
C SER A 282 10.79 18.84 -17.38
N SER A 283 10.78 20.16 -17.25
CA SER A 283 11.51 20.89 -16.21
C SER A 283 11.04 20.46 -14.80
N GLY A 284 9.72 20.32 -14.61
CA GLY A 284 9.14 19.86 -13.36
C GLY A 284 9.57 18.43 -13.00
N ALA A 285 9.50 17.50 -13.95
CA ALA A 285 9.90 16.12 -13.74
C ALA A 285 11.40 15.98 -13.44
N GLU A 286 12.26 16.66 -14.21
CA GLU A 286 13.71 16.65 -14.01
C GLU A 286 14.10 17.26 -12.65
N LYS A 287 13.40 18.33 -12.22
CA LYS A 287 13.58 18.91 -10.88
C LYS A 287 13.27 17.89 -9.79
N LEU A 288 12.12 17.22 -9.86
CA LEU A 288 11.71 16.22 -8.86
C LEU A 288 12.65 15.02 -8.88
N ALA A 289 13.01 14.51 -10.05
CA ALA A 289 13.92 13.38 -10.21
C ALA A 289 15.30 13.70 -9.61
N ARG A 290 15.83 14.90 -9.84
CA ARG A 290 17.12 15.33 -9.32
C ARG A 290 17.11 15.49 -7.80
N ILE A 291 16.06 16.08 -7.23
CA ILE A 291 15.94 16.21 -5.77
C ILE A 291 15.88 14.82 -5.13
N PHE A 292 15.08 13.90 -5.69
CA PHE A 292 14.95 12.55 -5.16
C PHE A 292 16.27 11.76 -5.29
N TRP A 293 16.94 11.85 -6.45
CA TRP A 293 18.23 11.22 -6.68
C TRP A 293 19.31 11.76 -5.71
N ASN A 294 19.40 13.06 -5.55
CA ASN A 294 20.41 13.66 -4.67
C ASN A 294 20.23 13.22 -3.22
N ALA A 295 19.00 12.96 -2.80
CA ALA A 295 18.67 12.54 -1.44
C ALA A 295 18.72 11.01 -1.21
N HIS A 296 18.98 10.18 -2.23
CA HIS A 296 18.79 8.72 -2.12
C HIS A 296 19.62 8.04 -1.01
N LYS A 297 20.73 8.64 -0.58
CA LYS A 297 21.57 8.16 0.54
C LYS A 297 21.18 8.71 1.91
N ASP A 298 20.31 9.71 1.94
CA ASP A 298 19.91 10.41 3.17
C ASP A 298 18.65 9.83 3.80
N PHE A 299 17.91 9.00 3.05
CA PHE A 299 16.74 8.30 3.57
C PHE A 299 17.13 7.36 4.72
N LYS A 300 16.37 7.47 5.81
CA LYS A 300 16.58 6.69 7.03
C LYS A 300 15.26 6.05 7.45
N PHE A 301 15.38 4.97 8.20
CA PHE A 301 14.19 4.40 8.83
C PHE A 301 13.53 5.41 9.78
N VAL A 302 12.22 5.35 9.84
CA VAL A 302 11.36 6.25 10.66
C VAL A 302 11.58 6.14 12.17
N ALA A 303 12.31 5.12 12.60
CA ALA A 303 12.69 4.88 13.99
C ALA A 303 14.11 4.30 14.07
N PRO A 304 14.73 4.30 15.26
CA PRO A 304 15.94 3.53 15.50
C PRO A 304 15.71 2.04 15.15
N THR A 305 16.66 1.45 14.44
CA THR A 305 16.61 0.04 14.04
C THR A 305 17.58 -0.82 14.83
N GLY A 306 17.31 -2.10 14.87
CA GLY A 306 18.20 -3.11 15.43
C GLY A 306 17.71 -4.51 15.09
N THR A 307 18.48 -5.52 15.48
CA THR A 307 17.96 -6.89 15.55
C THR A 307 16.85 -6.96 16.61
N PHE A 308 16.01 -7.95 16.54
CA PHE A 308 14.92 -8.13 17.51
C PHE A 308 15.47 -8.18 18.97
N THR A 309 16.58 -8.88 19.18
CA THR A 309 17.23 -8.99 20.50
C THR A 309 17.74 -7.65 20.98
N GLU A 310 18.41 -6.86 20.14
CA GLU A 310 18.87 -5.52 20.49
C GLU A 310 17.71 -4.59 20.85
N CYS A 311 16.62 -4.61 20.06
CA CYS A 311 15.42 -3.83 20.35
C CYS A 311 14.82 -4.22 21.70
N LEU A 312 14.73 -5.53 21.97
CA LEU A 312 14.21 -6.05 23.24
C LEU A 312 15.09 -5.66 24.43
N ASP A 313 16.41 -5.74 24.30
CA ASP A 313 17.37 -5.32 25.34
C ASP A 313 17.27 -3.83 25.64
N ILE A 314 17.07 -3.01 24.62
CA ILE A 314 16.88 -1.55 24.78
C ILE A 314 15.53 -1.28 25.46
N ALA A 315 14.46 -1.95 25.01
CA ALA A 315 13.15 -1.83 25.61
C ALA A 315 13.15 -2.21 27.10
N LEU A 316 13.78 -3.31 27.48
CA LEU A 316 13.90 -3.75 28.88
C LEU A 316 14.60 -2.72 29.77
N ARG A 317 15.64 -2.06 29.26
CA ARG A 317 16.39 -1.02 29.99
C ARG A 317 15.72 0.36 29.98
N SER A 318 14.79 0.61 29.08
CA SER A 318 14.10 1.89 28.97
C SER A 318 13.17 2.12 30.16
N SER A 319 13.06 3.35 30.64
CA SER A 319 12.04 3.78 31.59
C SER A 319 10.76 4.27 30.94
N LYS A 320 10.74 4.40 29.61
CA LYS A 320 9.57 4.86 28.86
C LYS A 320 8.65 3.69 28.56
N ARG A 321 7.42 3.77 29.03
CA ARG A 321 6.39 2.72 28.93
C ARG A 321 5.06 3.28 28.41
N PRO A 322 4.30 2.59 27.55
CA PRO A 322 4.70 1.37 26.85
C PRO A 322 5.81 1.64 25.81
N PHE A 323 6.76 0.69 25.69
CA PHE A 323 7.76 0.68 24.63
C PHE A 323 7.29 -0.20 23.48
N PHE A 324 7.25 0.32 22.26
CA PHE A 324 6.83 -0.45 21.11
C PHE A 324 8.03 -1.03 20.35
N ILE A 325 7.89 -2.28 19.90
CA ILE A 325 8.81 -2.91 18.96
C ILE A 325 8.00 -3.33 17.73
N SER A 326 8.38 -2.77 16.57
CA SER A 326 7.85 -3.21 15.29
C SER A 326 8.62 -4.46 14.84
N ASP A 327 7.94 -5.61 14.74
CA ASP A 327 8.46 -6.85 14.14
C ASP A 327 8.21 -6.78 12.63
N SER A 328 9.16 -6.20 11.88
CA SER A 328 8.89 -5.65 10.56
C SER A 328 8.92 -6.65 9.40
N GLY A 329 9.65 -7.75 9.53
CA GLY A 329 9.90 -8.65 8.39
C GLY A 329 8.72 -9.49 7.96
N ASP A 330 7.75 -9.69 8.86
CA ASP A 330 6.51 -10.43 8.57
C ASP A 330 5.27 -9.55 8.76
N ASN A 331 5.39 -8.28 8.35
CA ASN A 331 4.31 -7.30 8.41
C ASN A 331 3.13 -7.67 7.49
N PRO A 332 1.93 -7.97 8.04
CA PRO A 332 0.76 -8.31 7.22
C PRO A 332 0.21 -7.13 6.41
N THR A 333 0.56 -5.88 6.74
CA THR A 333 0.12 -4.70 5.99
C THR A 333 1.00 -4.37 4.79
N ALA A 334 2.11 -5.10 4.63
CA ALA A 334 3.01 -4.99 3.48
C ALA A 334 3.17 -6.33 2.74
N GLY A 335 2.26 -7.30 2.95
CA GLY A 335 2.26 -8.58 2.23
C GLY A 335 2.92 -9.74 2.95
N GLY A 336 3.42 -9.58 4.19
CA GLY A 336 3.87 -10.67 5.03
C GLY A 336 2.76 -11.68 5.32
N SER A 337 3.12 -12.94 5.51
CA SER A 337 2.17 -14.00 5.84
C SER A 337 1.52 -13.81 7.23
N GLY A 338 2.20 -13.09 8.12
CA GLY A 338 1.80 -12.85 9.50
C GLY A 338 2.06 -14.03 10.43
N ASP A 339 2.43 -15.20 9.91
CA ASP A 339 2.54 -16.45 10.67
C ASP A 339 3.98 -16.90 10.97
N VAL A 340 4.99 -16.09 10.64
CA VAL A 340 6.36 -16.32 11.05
C VAL A 340 6.49 -16.20 12.56
N THR A 341 6.94 -17.27 13.20
CA THR A 341 7.03 -17.36 14.67
C THR A 341 8.37 -16.86 15.23
N TRP A 342 9.27 -16.38 14.38
CA TRP A 342 10.65 -16.07 14.75
C TRP A 342 10.73 -15.09 15.94
N GLY A 343 10.04 -13.94 15.86
CA GLY A 343 10.03 -12.93 16.94
C GLY A 343 9.45 -13.47 18.25
N LEU A 344 8.31 -14.19 18.18
CA LEU A 344 7.70 -14.80 19.37
C LEU A 344 8.61 -15.88 19.99
N THR A 345 9.31 -16.68 19.17
CA THR A 345 10.26 -17.68 19.64
C THR A 345 11.43 -17.03 20.38
N GLN A 346 12.00 -15.97 19.83
CA GLN A 346 13.07 -15.19 20.49
C GLN A 346 12.58 -14.60 21.83
N LEU A 347 11.40 -14.02 21.85
CA LEU A 347 10.79 -13.45 23.05
C LEU A 347 10.65 -14.50 24.16
N LEU A 348 10.06 -15.65 23.83
CA LEU A 348 9.77 -16.72 24.81
C LEU A 348 11.03 -17.48 25.28
N SER A 349 12.16 -17.31 24.60
CA SER A 349 13.45 -17.88 25.03
C SER A 349 14.12 -17.08 26.15
N ARG A 350 13.61 -15.87 26.46
CA ARG A 350 14.20 -14.95 27.45
C ARG A 350 13.71 -15.27 28.85
N SER A 351 14.64 -15.40 29.80
CA SER A 351 14.34 -15.70 31.20
C SER A 351 13.55 -14.62 31.92
N GLU A 352 13.64 -13.37 31.48
CA GLU A 352 12.95 -12.22 32.07
C GLU A 352 11.43 -12.31 32.00
N PHE A 353 10.91 -13.14 31.11
CA PHE A 353 9.46 -13.27 30.86
C PHE A 353 8.86 -14.59 31.35
N THR A 354 9.65 -15.47 31.96
CA THR A 354 9.17 -16.80 32.37
C THR A 354 8.22 -16.76 33.56
N ASP A 355 8.32 -15.73 34.40
CA ASP A 355 7.49 -15.51 35.59
C ASP A 355 6.38 -14.48 35.32
N GLU A 356 5.19 -14.69 35.92
CA GLU A 356 4.05 -13.76 35.77
C GLU A 356 4.34 -12.36 36.39
N SER A 357 5.32 -12.25 37.28
CA SER A 357 5.78 -10.98 37.87
C SER A 357 6.81 -10.23 37.01
N GLY A 358 7.23 -10.80 35.88
CA GLY A 358 8.14 -10.16 34.94
C GLY A 358 7.52 -8.97 34.22
N PRO A 359 8.31 -8.27 33.37
CA PRO A 359 7.79 -7.18 32.56
C PRO A 359 6.65 -7.65 31.65
N VAL A 360 5.53 -6.92 31.65
CA VAL A 360 4.35 -7.28 30.88
C VAL A 360 4.57 -7.00 29.39
N VAL A 361 4.49 -8.04 28.57
CA VAL A 361 4.66 -7.95 27.12
C VAL A 361 3.40 -8.41 26.40
N ILE A 362 2.93 -7.62 25.42
CA ILE A 362 1.90 -8.02 24.45
C ILE A 362 2.60 -8.28 23.12
N TYR A 363 2.34 -9.46 22.52
CA TYR A 363 2.81 -9.82 21.17
C TYR A 363 1.63 -10.00 20.21
N ALA A 364 1.55 -9.20 19.16
CA ALA A 364 0.44 -9.20 18.20
C ALA A 364 0.96 -9.28 16.75
N SER A 365 0.62 -10.30 15.98
CA SER A 365 -0.05 -11.53 16.35
C SER A 365 0.54 -12.70 15.55
N VAL A 366 0.07 -13.91 15.80
CA VAL A 366 0.43 -15.08 14.98
C VAL A 366 -0.85 -15.86 14.64
N PRO A 367 -1.16 -16.10 13.35
CA PRO A 367 -2.20 -17.05 12.96
C PRO A 367 -1.92 -18.47 13.48
N GLY A 368 -2.96 -19.11 13.97
CA GLY A 368 -2.92 -20.48 14.48
C GLY A 368 -4.33 -21.05 14.63
N PRO A 369 -5.03 -21.36 13.51
CA PRO A 369 -6.44 -21.77 13.54
C PRO A 369 -6.67 -22.99 14.44
N GLY A 370 -5.77 -23.98 14.40
CA GLY A 370 -5.87 -25.16 15.27
C GLY A 370 -5.71 -24.84 16.77
N ALA A 371 -4.90 -23.83 17.12
CA ALA A 371 -4.76 -23.35 18.49
C ALA A 371 -6.02 -22.59 18.95
N VAL A 372 -6.59 -21.78 18.05
CA VAL A 372 -7.84 -21.06 18.29
C VAL A 372 -8.99 -22.04 18.57
N ASP A 373 -9.16 -23.06 17.72
CA ASP A 373 -10.24 -24.03 17.90
C ASP A 373 -10.11 -24.79 19.22
N LYS A 374 -8.90 -25.22 19.62
CA LYS A 374 -8.63 -25.83 20.93
C LYS A 374 -8.94 -24.90 22.09
N ALA A 375 -8.57 -23.62 21.98
CA ALA A 375 -8.84 -22.64 23.04
C ALA A 375 -10.34 -22.36 23.21
N VAL A 376 -11.08 -22.27 22.10
CA VAL A 376 -12.54 -22.09 22.11
C VAL A 376 -13.24 -23.30 22.78
N GLU A 377 -12.80 -24.52 22.48
CA GLU A 377 -13.33 -25.75 23.10
C GLU A 377 -13.03 -25.79 24.61
N ALA A 378 -11.81 -25.44 25.01
CA ALA A 378 -11.36 -25.52 26.39
C ALA A 378 -11.88 -24.38 27.28
N GLY A 379 -12.13 -23.20 26.72
CA GLY A 379 -12.60 -22.00 27.41
C GLY A 379 -11.51 -21.18 28.11
N VAL A 380 -11.89 -19.96 28.51
CA VAL A 380 -11.00 -19.04 29.23
C VAL A 380 -10.59 -19.63 30.59
N GLY A 381 -9.32 -19.48 30.95
CA GLY A 381 -8.71 -20.03 32.15
C GLY A 381 -8.11 -21.43 31.99
N ALA A 382 -8.49 -22.17 30.93
CA ALA A 382 -7.95 -23.50 30.66
C ALA A 382 -6.48 -23.44 30.27
N ILE A 383 -5.73 -24.51 30.56
CA ILE A 383 -4.36 -24.72 30.08
C ILE A 383 -4.45 -25.64 28.86
N ILE A 384 -3.96 -25.20 27.74
CA ILE A 384 -3.93 -25.95 26.48
C ILE A 384 -2.50 -26.13 25.96
N THR A 385 -2.27 -27.22 25.26
CA THR A 385 -1.07 -27.39 24.42
C THR A 385 -1.47 -27.15 22.97
N ALA A 386 -0.90 -26.10 22.38
CA ALA A 386 -1.21 -25.66 21.03
C ALA A 386 0.04 -25.32 20.23
N THR A 387 -0.05 -25.52 18.92
CA THR A 387 0.98 -25.16 17.94
C THR A 387 0.45 -24.00 17.12
N VAL A 388 1.27 -22.98 16.88
CA VAL A 388 0.91 -21.75 16.15
C VAL A 388 1.94 -21.42 15.09
N GLY A 389 1.52 -20.71 14.05
CA GLY A 389 2.35 -20.19 12.97
C GLY A 389 2.92 -21.23 12.03
N ALA A 390 3.66 -20.77 11.04
CA ALA A 390 4.35 -21.57 10.01
C ALA A 390 3.41 -22.49 9.20
N GLU A 391 2.15 -22.15 9.05
CA GLU A 391 1.22 -22.85 8.15
C GLU A 391 1.39 -22.37 6.70
N VAL A 392 1.75 -21.09 6.53
CA VAL A 392 2.01 -20.45 5.24
C VAL A 392 3.50 -20.24 5.03
N ASP A 393 4.16 -19.53 5.95
CA ASP A 393 5.60 -19.26 5.87
C ASP A 393 6.38 -20.14 6.85
N HIS A 394 6.84 -21.28 6.35
CA HIS A 394 7.72 -22.22 7.06
C HIS A 394 9.21 -22.02 6.73
N PHE A 395 9.56 -21.02 5.89
CA PHE A 395 10.95 -20.76 5.48
C PHE A 395 11.72 -19.94 6.51
N HIS A 396 11.06 -18.94 7.13
CA HIS A 396 11.73 -18.01 8.04
C HIS A 396 11.72 -18.47 9.50
N ALA A 397 10.73 -19.28 9.90
CA ALA A 397 10.72 -19.97 11.19
C ALA A 397 9.76 -21.15 11.16
N GLY A 398 10.05 -22.18 11.97
CA GLY A 398 9.14 -23.30 12.15
C GLY A 398 7.96 -22.98 13.06
N PRO A 399 7.00 -23.91 13.18
CA PRO A 399 5.87 -23.75 14.09
C PRO A 399 6.34 -23.74 15.56
N LEU A 400 5.62 -23.00 16.40
CA LEU A 400 5.89 -22.90 17.82
C LEU A 400 4.83 -23.63 18.63
N THR A 401 5.26 -24.67 19.38
CA THR A 401 4.37 -25.39 20.30
C THR A 401 4.55 -24.89 21.72
N MET A 402 3.45 -24.59 22.40
CA MET A 402 3.44 -24.10 23.77
C MET A 402 2.27 -24.66 24.57
N THR A 403 2.48 -24.91 25.89
CA THR A 403 1.43 -25.30 26.84
C THR A 403 1.14 -24.12 27.73
N ARG A 404 -0.02 -23.45 27.56
CA ARG A 404 -0.27 -22.14 28.16
C ARG A 404 -1.75 -21.94 28.54
N ARG A 405 -1.99 -20.95 29.41
CA ARG A 405 -3.33 -20.56 29.85
C ARG A 405 -4.02 -19.72 28.78
N VAL A 406 -5.26 -20.01 28.49
CA VAL A 406 -6.15 -19.17 27.68
C VAL A 406 -6.58 -17.98 28.54
N HIS A 407 -6.08 -16.78 28.21
CA HIS A 407 -6.38 -15.54 28.93
C HIS A 407 -7.69 -14.90 28.45
N ALA A 408 -7.90 -14.85 27.13
CA ALA A 408 -9.08 -14.27 26.52
C ALA A 408 -9.48 -14.99 25.24
N ILE A 409 -10.76 -14.89 24.86
CA ILE A 409 -11.32 -15.36 23.59
C ILE A 409 -12.29 -14.27 23.10
N LYS A 410 -12.15 -13.85 21.83
CA LYS A 410 -13.04 -12.91 21.16
C LYS A 410 -13.51 -13.50 19.83
N HIS A 411 -14.84 -13.46 19.60
CA HIS A 411 -15.47 -13.90 18.35
C HIS A 411 -15.91 -12.71 17.50
N GLY A 412 -16.05 -12.94 16.19
CA GLY A 412 -16.70 -12.01 15.27
C GLY A 412 -15.81 -10.86 14.81
N ASP A 413 -14.48 -10.95 14.95
CA ASP A 413 -13.58 -9.98 14.35
C ASP A 413 -13.65 -10.06 12.82
N HIS A 414 -13.67 -8.89 12.18
CA HIS A 414 -13.84 -8.78 10.72
C HIS A 414 -12.69 -9.44 9.93
N HIS A 415 -11.45 -9.36 10.44
CA HIS A 415 -10.27 -9.91 9.78
C HIS A 415 -9.87 -11.26 10.38
N ALA A 416 -9.73 -11.34 11.69
CA ALA A 416 -9.27 -12.54 12.39
C ALA A 416 -10.35 -13.63 12.53
N ALA A 417 -11.62 -13.32 12.37
CA ALA A 417 -12.79 -14.15 12.72
C ALA A 417 -12.87 -14.47 14.22
N ILE A 418 -11.84 -15.11 14.77
CA ILE A 418 -11.70 -15.42 16.20
C ILE A 418 -10.28 -15.09 16.63
N GLU A 419 -10.14 -14.47 17.78
CA GLU A 419 -8.88 -14.11 18.42
C GLU A 419 -8.82 -14.74 19.82
N ILE A 420 -7.65 -15.22 20.19
CA ILE A 420 -7.39 -15.71 21.55
C ILE A 420 -6.09 -15.09 22.07
N VAL A 421 -5.96 -15.02 23.39
CA VAL A 421 -4.70 -14.66 24.04
C VAL A 421 -4.20 -15.85 24.85
N LEU A 422 -2.96 -16.26 24.60
CA LEU A 422 -2.25 -17.25 25.39
C LEU A 422 -1.26 -16.56 26.31
N GLN A 423 -1.39 -16.77 27.62
CA GLN A 423 -0.48 -16.22 28.62
C GLN A 423 0.70 -17.16 28.89
N VAL A 424 1.93 -16.64 28.73
CA VAL A 424 3.20 -17.33 28.93
C VAL A 424 4.05 -16.54 29.90
N GLY A 425 4.00 -16.84 31.21
CA GLY A 425 4.62 -15.97 32.21
C GLY A 425 4.03 -14.57 32.13
N SER A 426 4.87 -13.56 31.90
CA SER A 426 4.44 -12.16 31.72
C SER A 426 4.15 -11.79 30.24
N VAL A 427 4.22 -12.73 29.29
CA VAL A 427 3.90 -12.50 27.88
C VAL A 427 2.45 -12.88 27.57
N TYR A 428 1.74 -11.99 26.90
CA TYR A 428 0.40 -12.18 26.35
C TYR A 428 0.51 -12.28 24.83
N ALA A 429 0.51 -13.50 24.29
CA ALA A 429 0.60 -13.76 22.87
C ALA A 429 -0.79 -13.82 22.24
N ILE A 430 -1.09 -12.93 21.31
CA ILE A 430 -2.35 -12.93 20.57
C ILE A 430 -2.22 -13.92 19.42
N ILE A 431 -3.15 -14.88 19.37
CA ILE A 431 -3.24 -15.89 18.31
C ILE A 431 -4.58 -15.70 17.59
N THR A 432 -4.55 -15.70 16.29
CA THR A 432 -5.73 -15.41 15.46
C THR A 432 -6.13 -16.61 14.61
N LYS A 433 -7.40 -16.73 14.27
CA LYS A 433 -7.86 -17.78 13.35
C LYS A 433 -7.44 -17.48 11.91
N LEU A 434 -7.55 -16.21 11.50
CA LEU A 434 -7.10 -15.69 10.21
C LEU A 434 -6.11 -14.54 10.44
N ARG A 435 -5.32 -14.22 9.42
CA ARG A 435 -4.34 -13.12 9.45
C ARG A 435 -5.01 -11.77 9.72
N LYS A 436 -4.50 -11.03 10.70
CA LYS A 436 -4.99 -9.69 11.07
C LYS A 436 -3.82 -8.76 11.41
N PRO A 437 -3.79 -7.54 10.87
CA PRO A 437 -2.95 -6.46 11.37
C PRO A 437 -3.55 -5.82 12.63
N TYR A 438 -2.70 -5.32 13.53
CA TYR A 438 -3.09 -4.65 14.77
C TYR A 438 -2.72 -3.16 14.68
N HIS A 439 -3.73 -2.28 14.64
CA HIS A 439 -3.55 -0.85 14.40
C HIS A 439 -4.15 0.05 15.47
N LEU A 440 -5.16 -0.45 16.20
CA LEU A 440 -5.97 0.34 17.11
C LEU A 440 -5.81 -0.15 18.56
N GLU A 441 -5.96 0.75 19.50
CA GLU A 441 -6.00 0.40 20.93
C GLU A 441 -7.12 -0.60 21.23
N GLN A 442 -8.25 -0.46 20.54
CA GLN A 442 -9.40 -1.35 20.65
C GLN A 442 -9.05 -2.80 20.32
N ASP A 443 -8.13 -3.06 19.36
CA ASP A 443 -7.69 -4.41 19.00
C ASP A 443 -7.12 -5.19 20.21
N PHE A 444 -6.57 -4.49 21.17
CA PHE A 444 -6.01 -5.07 22.41
C PHE A 444 -7.01 -5.08 23.55
N THR A 445 -7.76 -3.99 23.75
CA THR A 445 -8.68 -3.87 24.90
C THR A 445 -9.85 -4.82 24.81
N GLU A 446 -10.33 -5.16 23.61
CA GLU A 446 -11.36 -6.19 23.41
C GLU A 446 -10.89 -7.61 23.74
N LEU A 447 -9.57 -7.80 23.90
CA LEU A 447 -8.94 -9.05 24.35
C LEU A 447 -8.58 -9.02 25.85
N ASN A 448 -9.15 -8.10 26.62
CA ASN A 448 -8.85 -7.87 28.03
C ASN A 448 -7.36 -7.55 28.30
N LEU A 449 -6.70 -6.90 27.33
CA LEU A 449 -5.32 -6.42 27.46
C LEU A 449 -5.31 -4.91 27.71
N THR A 450 -4.27 -4.42 28.38
CA THR A 450 -4.13 -3.01 28.75
C THR A 450 -2.85 -2.43 28.14
N PRO A 451 -2.86 -2.08 26.83
CA PRO A 451 -1.63 -1.68 26.13
C PRO A 451 -0.94 -0.48 26.78
N ARG A 452 -1.69 0.51 27.29
CA ARG A 452 -1.09 1.72 27.90
C ARG A 452 -0.35 1.46 29.22
N SER A 453 -0.64 0.37 29.91
CA SER A 453 0.02 -0.03 31.17
C SER A 453 0.98 -1.19 31.00
N SER A 454 1.12 -1.75 29.82
CA SER A 454 2.11 -2.78 29.50
C SER A 454 3.52 -2.19 29.39
N ASP A 455 4.53 -2.99 29.67
CA ASP A 455 5.93 -2.56 29.55
C ASP A 455 6.38 -2.49 28.09
N ILE A 456 6.09 -3.56 27.32
CA ILE A 456 6.52 -3.70 25.94
C ILE A 456 5.33 -4.19 25.10
N ILE A 457 5.15 -3.60 23.93
CA ILE A 457 4.19 -4.04 22.92
C ILE A 457 4.93 -4.35 21.65
N ILE A 458 4.79 -5.57 21.16
CA ILE A 458 5.39 -6.03 19.91
C ILE A 458 4.28 -6.23 18.90
N VAL A 459 4.37 -5.55 17.75
CA VAL A 459 3.39 -5.64 16.66
C VAL A 459 4.09 -5.98 15.37
N LYS A 460 3.48 -6.87 14.56
CA LYS A 460 3.95 -7.14 13.19
C LYS A 460 3.47 -6.03 12.27
N ILE A 461 4.30 -5.02 12.10
CA ILE A 461 4.02 -3.82 11.32
C ILE A 461 5.34 -3.22 10.82
N GLY A 462 5.28 -2.27 9.88
CA GLY A 462 6.42 -1.44 9.53
C GLY A 462 6.50 -0.20 10.46
N TYR A 463 6.10 0.97 9.98
CA TYR A 463 5.95 2.14 10.84
C TYR A 463 4.67 2.03 11.68
N LEU A 464 4.69 2.63 12.88
CA LEU A 464 3.52 2.64 13.74
C LEU A 464 2.41 3.52 13.15
N GLU A 465 1.22 2.94 13.02
CA GLU A 465 0.00 3.66 12.66
C GLU A 465 -0.32 4.76 13.68
N PRO A 466 -1.08 5.80 13.32
CA PRO A 466 -1.25 7.01 14.13
C PRO A 466 -1.66 6.73 15.59
N GLU A 467 -2.56 5.76 15.82
CA GLU A 467 -3.04 5.47 17.15
C GLU A 467 -1.98 4.74 18.00
N LEU A 468 -1.29 3.74 17.41
CA LEU A 468 -0.18 3.06 18.08
C LEU A 468 0.98 4.04 18.37
N TYR A 469 1.28 4.92 17.41
CA TYR A 469 2.29 5.95 17.57
C TYR A 469 1.96 6.90 18.73
N SER A 470 0.70 7.28 18.87
CA SER A 470 0.24 8.14 19.98
C SER A 470 0.35 7.47 21.36
N MET A 471 0.21 6.13 21.40
CA MET A 471 0.35 5.35 22.64
C MET A 471 1.82 5.16 23.02
N ALA A 472 2.69 4.96 22.04
CA ALA A 472 4.11 4.68 22.25
C ALA A 472 4.80 5.82 23.00
N LYS A 473 5.51 5.51 24.09
CA LYS A 473 6.40 6.48 24.76
C LYS A 473 7.81 6.47 24.17
N ASP A 474 8.18 5.35 23.55
CA ASP A 474 9.34 5.17 22.70
C ASP A 474 9.12 3.94 21.83
N TRP A 475 9.87 3.81 20.72
CA TRP A 475 9.74 2.65 19.87
C TRP A 475 10.97 2.39 18.99
N MET A 476 11.11 1.16 18.53
CA MET A 476 12.15 0.73 17.61
C MET A 476 11.58 -0.19 16.52
N LEU A 477 12.24 -0.16 15.37
CA LEU A 477 11.98 -1.05 14.24
C LEU A 477 12.98 -2.23 14.30
N ALA A 478 12.48 -3.42 14.62
CA ALA A 478 13.28 -4.64 14.58
C ALA A 478 13.35 -5.18 13.16
N LEU A 479 14.55 -5.26 12.57
CA LEU A 479 14.79 -5.80 11.24
C LEU A 479 14.80 -7.34 11.29
N THR A 480 13.61 -7.91 11.25
CA THR A 480 13.37 -9.35 11.39
C THR A 480 13.28 -10.04 10.03
N PRO A 481 13.54 -11.37 9.95
CA PRO A 481 13.33 -12.12 8.74
C PRO A 481 11.83 -12.30 8.43
N GLY A 482 11.48 -12.33 7.15
CA GLY A 482 10.11 -12.56 6.68
C GLY A 482 9.94 -12.19 5.21
N GLY A 483 8.74 -12.40 4.68
CA GLY A 483 8.42 -12.12 3.27
C GLY A 483 8.47 -10.63 2.89
N VAL A 484 8.56 -9.73 3.89
CA VAL A 484 8.72 -8.28 3.70
C VAL A 484 9.88 -7.74 4.52
N ASP A 485 10.97 -8.47 4.53
CA ASP A 485 12.20 -8.10 5.20
C ASP A 485 12.69 -6.72 4.74
N GLN A 486 13.00 -5.86 5.71
CA GLN A 486 13.46 -4.49 5.46
C GLN A 486 14.92 -4.44 4.98
N ASP A 487 15.70 -5.51 5.18
CA ASP A 487 16.99 -5.70 4.54
C ASP A 487 16.79 -6.25 3.12
N LEU A 488 16.54 -5.35 2.17
CA LEU A 488 16.24 -5.70 0.79
C LEU A 488 17.35 -6.53 0.12
N VAL A 489 18.60 -6.33 0.51
CA VAL A 489 19.73 -7.09 -0.05
C VAL A 489 19.64 -8.55 0.38
N ARG A 490 19.24 -8.82 1.63
CA ARG A 490 19.05 -10.16 2.19
C ARG A 490 17.93 -10.92 1.49
N LEU A 491 16.87 -10.25 1.00
CA LEU A 491 15.77 -10.88 0.26
C LEU A 491 16.21 -11.54 -1.06
N GLY A 492 17.27 -11.02 -1.70
CA GLY A 492 17.87 -11.64 -2.88
C GLY A 492 17.08 -11.43 -4.17
N HIS A 493 16.68 -10.21 -4.48
CA HIS A 493 16.07 -9.81 -5.75
C HIS A 493 16.89 -10.28 -6.96
N LYS A 494 16.23 -10.81 -7.99
CA LYS A 494 16.84 -11.39 -9.20
C LYS A 494 16.35 -10.74 -10.49
N ARG A 495 15.16 -10.13 -10.48
CA ARG A 495 14.47 -9.64 -11.68
C ARG A 495 14.45 -8.12 -11.82
N ILE A 496 14.68 -7.37 -10.73
CA ILE A 496 14.83 -5.92 -10.80
C ILE A 496 15.96 -5.54 -11.74
N LEU A 497 15.78 -4.47 -12.51
CA LEU A 497 16.82 -4.00 -13.43
C LEU A 497 17.93 -3.29 -12.65
N ARG A 498 19.17 -3.71 -12.88
CA ARG A 498 20.38 -3.17 -12.25
C ARG A 498 21.09 -2.18 -13.19
N PRO A 499 21.89 -1.18 -12.68
CA PRO A 499 22.14 -0.96 -11.25
C PRO A 499 20.93 -0.39 -10.52
N MET A 500 20.85 -0.63 -9.18
CA MET A 500 19.73 -0.21 -8.34
C MET A 500 20.23 0.06 -6.90
N TRP A 501 20.01 1.25 -6.37
CA TRP A 501 20.23 1.55 -4.95
C TRP A 501 19.12 0.89 -4.09
N PRO A 502 19.43 0.25 -2.95
CA PRO A 502 20.74 0.13 -2.28
C PRO A 502 21.55 -1.13 -2.65
N PHE A 503 21.11 -1.92 -3.61
CA PHE A 503 21.77 -3.19 -4.00
C PHE A 503 23.14 -2.96 -4.65
N ASP A 504 23.24 -1.91 -5.48
CA ASP A 504 24.47 -1.43 -6.06
C ASP A 504 24.80 -0.08 -5.44
N ARG A 505 26.03 0.08 -4.95
CA ARG A 505 26.43 1.31 -4.25
C ARG A 505 27.29 2.23 -5.09
N ASP A 506 28.03 1.65 -6.03
CA ASP A 506 29.01 2.34 -6.88
C ASP A 506 28.59 2.20 -8.34
N PHE A 507 27.79 3.16 -8.83
CA PHE A 507 27.43 3.29 -10.24
C PHE A 507 27.27 4.77 -10.62
N GLU A 508 27.35 5.04 -11.91
CA GLU A 508 27.25 6.40 -12.45
C GLU A 508 25.86 7.01 -12.21
N GLU A 509 25.80 8.34 -12.13
CA GLU A 509 24.53 9.06 -12.04
C GLU A 509 23.63 8.67 -13.22
N PRO A 510 22.37 8.30 -12.98
CA PRO A 510 21.46 7.91 -14.05
C PRO A 510 21.10 9.11 -14.93
N ASN A 511 20.71 8.83 -16.16
CA ASN A 511 20.14 9.87 -17.01
C ASN A 511 18.77 10.30 -16.47
N LEU A 512 18.69 11.50 -15.91
CA LEU A 512 17.49 12.11 -15.35
C LEU A 512 16.75 13.00 -16.36
N SER A 513 17.09 12.96 -17.64
CA SER A 513 16.34 13.67 -18.67
C SER A 513 14.95 13.06 -18.85
N SER A 514 13.97 13.90 -18.98
CA SER A 514 12.58 13.48 -19.14
C SER A 514 12.36 12.78 -20.49
N ARG A 515 11.53 11.75 -20.47
CA ARG A 515 11.01 11.09 -21.68
C ARG A 515 9.56 11.51 -21.84
N ILE A 516 9.30 12.30 -22.88
CA ILE A 516 7.93 12.73 -23.17
C ILE A 516 7.15 11.55 -23.74
N ILE A 517 6.02 11.26 -23.12
CA ILE A 517 5.05 10.27 -23.55
C ILE A 517 3.87 11.01 -24.16
N GLU A 518 3.61 10.72 -25.43
CA GLU A 518 2.40 11.12 -26.14
C GLU A 518 1.59 9.85 -26.39
N MET A 519 0.30 9.91 -26.12
CA MET A 519 -0.57 8.80 -26.47
C MET A 519 -0.77 8.80 -27.98
N SER A 520 0.00 8.00 -28.67
CA SER A 520 -0.10 7.75 -30.11
C SER A 520 -0.62 6.33 -30.35
N ASN A 521 -1.23 6.08 -31.50
CA ASN A 521 -1.63 4.73 -31.95
C ASN A 521 -0.43 3.85 -32.34
N GLU A 522 0.79 4.35 -32.21
CA GLU A 522 2.02 3.61 -32.51
C GLU A 522 2.35 2.63 -31.39
N LYS A 523 2.66 1.39 -31.77
CA LYS A 523 3.19 0.39 -30.84
C LYS A 523 4.55 0.87 -30.36
N LEU A 524 4.73 0.95 -29.04
CA LEU A 524 6.04 1.18 -28.45
C LEU A 524 6.97 0.02 -28.86
N THR A 525 7.97 0.30 -29.67
CA THR A 525 9.02 -0.65 -30.03
C THR A 525 10.23 -0.39 -29.15
N GLY A 526 10.55 -1.35 -28.26
CA GLY A 526 11.82 -1.46 -27.54
C GLY A 526 11.88 -0.80 -26.16
N PHE A 527 12.43 -1.58 -25.24
CA PHE A 527 12.92 -1.16 -23.92
C PHE A 527 14.17 -0.31 -24.02
#